data_fa2c7a5ad378f02cacba7c635f8e3b3c
#
_entry.id   fa2c7a5ad378f02cacba7c635f8e3b3c
#
_cell.length_a   1.000
_cell.length_b   1.000
_cell.length_c   1.000
_cell.angle_alpha   90.00
_cell.angle_beta   90.00
_cell.angle_gamma   90.00
#
_symmetry.space_group_name_H-M   'P 1'
#
loop_
_entity.id
_entity.type
_entity.pdbx_description
1 polymer ?
#
loop_
_entity_poly.entity_id
_entity_poly.type
_entity_poly.pdbx_seq_one_letter_code
_entity_poly.pdbx_strand_id
1 'polypeptide(L)'
;MNREGKRVLSEAACDFIKDGDIIAIDTGSTAAEFADILRLRFNELTVITHSIDVFERLQGKNGFKIILVGGTFMPDEKAFCGITALETYKMLHFDKVFITPAAVSLKNGITDCGEVLMTVERQMLESADRVF
;
A
#
# COMPACT_ATOMS: atom_id res chain seq x y z
N MET A 1 12.84 -10.89 -4.24
CA MET A 1 12.75 -10.30 -5.61
C MET A 1 13.81 -9.21 -5.75
N ASN A 2 14.53 -9.21 -6.82
CA ASN A 2 15.52 -8.19 -7.05
C ASN A 2 14.88 -6.87 -7.51
N ARG A 3 15.68 -5.82 -7.56
CA ARG A 3 15.19 -4.49 -7.88
C ARG A 3 14.54 -4.40 -9.25
N GLU A 4 15.15 -5.04 -10.24
CA GLU A 4 14.62 -5.03 -11.59
C GLU A 4 13.27 -5.74 -11.69
N GLY A 5 13.13 -6.88 -11.02
CA GLY A 5 11.87 -7.59 -10.98
C GLY A 5 10.77 -6.78 -10.33
N LYS A 6 11.09 -6.05 -9.25
CA LYS A 6 10.12 -5.16 -8.59
C LYS A 6 9.66 -4.06 -9.54
N ARG A 7 10.58 -3.50 -10.30
CA ARG A 7 10.27 -2.45 -11.24
C ARG A 7 9.35 -2.94 -12.35
N VAL A 8 9.62 -4.12 -12.89
CA VAL A 8 8.79 -4.70 -13.95
C VAL A 8 7.35 -4.92 -13.46
N LEU A 9 7.20 -5.48 -12.26
CA LEU A 9 5.88 -5.70 -11.69
C LEU A 9 5.15 -4.39 -11.42
N SER A 10 5.87 -3.39 -10.93
CA SER A 10 5.30 -2.09 -10.64
C SER A 10 4.82 -1.39 -11.89
N GLU A 11 5.60 -1.46 -12.97
CA GLU A 11 5.20 -0.86 -14.24
C GLU A 11 4.00 -1.58 -14.84
N ALA A 12 3.95 -2.90 -14.73
CA ALA A 12 2.80 -3.67 -15.22
C ALA A 12 1.54 -3.30 -14.45
N ALA A 13 1.66 -3.10 -13.13
CA ALA A 13 0.51 -2.70 -12.32
C ALA A 13 -0.06 -1.35 -12.75
N CYS A 14 0.77 -0.46 -13.25
CA CYS A 14 0.31 0.84 -13.71
C CYS A 14 -0.67 0.76 -14.88
N ASP A 15 -0.65 -0.33 -15.63
CA ASP A 15 -1.58 -0.51 -16.75
C ASP A 15 -3.03 -0.63 -16.29
N PHE A 16 -3.23 -0.92 -15.01
CA PHE A 16 -4.57 -1.06 -14.43
C PHE A 16 -5.03 0.21 -13.71
N ILE A 17 -4.26 1.28 -13.79
CA ILE A 17 -4.54 2.53 -13.09
C ILE A 17 -4.74 3.64 -14.12
N LYS A 18 -5.66 4.55 -13.82
CA LYS A 18 -5.85 5.76 -14.61
C LYS A 18 -5.90 6.97 -13.68
N ASP A 19 -5.62 8.14 -14.24
CA ASP A 19 -5.71 9.38 -13.47
C ASP A 19 -7.10 9.53 -12.87
N GLY A 20 -7.16 9.95 -11.62
CA GLY A 20 -8.41 10.10 -10.89
C GLY A 20 -8.80 8.89 -10.05
N ASP A 21 -8.10 7.77 -10.18
CA ASP A 21 -8.40 6.57 -9.39
C ASP A 21 -8.13 6.78 -7.91
N ILE A 22 -8.84 6.01 -7.10
CA ILE A 22 -8.61 5.91 -5.65
C ILE A 22 -8.03 4.54 -5.41
N ILE A 23 -6.77 4.49 -5.00
CA ILE A 23 -6.06 3.22 -4.83
C ILE A 23 -5.49 3.10 -3.42
N ALA A 24 -5.38 1.88 -2.95
CA ALA A 24 -4.71 1.59 -1.67
C ALA A 24 -3.45 0.80 -1.94
N ILE A 25 -2.39 1.09 -1.21
CA ILE A 25 -1.09 0.47 -1.39
C ILE A 25 -0.59 -0.07 -0.05
N ASP A 26 -0.13 -1.31 -0.08
CA ASP A 26 0.44 -2.00 1.06
C ASP A 26 1.80 -1.39 1.45
N THR A 27 2.49 -2.00 2.39
CA THR A 27 3.83 -1.57 2.81
C THR A 27 4.89 -2.53 2.25
N GLY A 28 6.15 -2.15 2.36
CA GLY A 28 7.27 -2.97 1.94
C GLY A 28 8.06 -2.35 0.80
N SER A 29 9.19 -2.98 0.47
CA SER A 29 10.09 -2.43 -0.54
C SER A 29 9.47 -2.41 -1.94
N THR A 30 8.64 -3.40 -2.26
CA THR A 30 7.95 -3.43 -3.54
C THR A 30 6.92 -2.29 -3.62
N ALA A 31 6.20 -2.04 -2.54
CA ALA A 31 5.24 -0.94 -2.48
C ALA A 31 5.94 0.41 -2.65
N ALA A 32 7.10 0.57 -2.02
CA ALA A 32 7.88 1.80 -2.12
C ALA A 32 8.36 2.05 -3.55
N GLU A 33 8.83 1.01 -4.23
CA GLU A 33 9.24 1.11 -5.63
C GLU A 33 8.06 1.47 -6.52
N PHE A 34 6.92 0.88 -6.26
CA PHE A 34 5.67 1.17 -6.97
C PHE A 34 5.29 2.64 -6.79
N ALA A 35 5.42 3.16 -5.58
CA ALA A 35 5.12 4.57 -5.30
C ALA A 35 5.98 5.50 -6.15
N ASP A 36 7.27 5.20 -6.28
CA ASP A 36 8.17 6.01 -7.11
C ASP A 36 7.70 6.05 -8.56
N ILE A 37 7.25 4.93 -9.07
CA ILE A 37 6.77 4.86 -10.46
C ILE A 37 5.45 5.61 -10.62
N LEU A 38 4.53 5.48 -9.66
CA LEU A 38 3.28 6.22 -9.70
C LEU A 38 3.51 7.72 -9.77
N ARG A 39 4.47 8.21 -8.99
CA ARG A 39 4.79 9.63 -8.94
C ARG A 39 5.20 10.15 -10.32
N LEU A 40 5.87 9.32 -11.10
CA LEU A 40 6.35 9.70 -12.43
C LEU A 40 5.28 9.56 -13.52
N ARG A 41 4.38 8.59 -13.37
CA ARG A 41 3.47 8.21 -14.44
C ARG A 41 2.11 8.88 -14.39
N PHE A 42 1.69 9.35 -13.23
CA PHE A 42 0.34 9.89 -13.07
C PHE A 42 0.35 11.33 -12.60
N ASN A 43 -0.71 12.05 -12.93
CA ASN A 43 -0.86 13.45 -12.56
C ASN A 43 -1.88 13.65 -11.43
N GLU A 44 -2.81 12.72 -11.29
CA GLU A 44 -3.88 12.87 -10.31
C GLU A 44 -4.28 11.50 -9.77
N LEU A 45 -4.06 11.27 -8.47
CA LEU A 45 -4.46 10.05 -7.80
C LEU A 45 -4.82 10.35 -6.35
N THR A 46 -5.71 9.54 -5.79
CA THR A 46 -5.89 9.47 -4.35
C THR A 46 -5.26 8.15 -3.91
N VAL A 47 -4.28 8.22 -3.02
CA VAL A 47 -3.55 7.05 -2.54
C VAL A 47 -3.80 6.89 -1.06
N ILE A 48 -4.25 5.71 -0.67
CA ILE A 48 -4.50 5.36 0.72
C ILE A 48 -3.44 4.33 1.11
N THR A 49 -2.71 4.58 2.17
CA THR A 49 -1.67 3.67 2.61
C THR A 49 -1.42 3.79 4.11
N HIS A 50 -0.98 2.70 4.70
CA HIS A 50 -0.51 2.68 6.08
C HIS A 50 1.03 2.68 6.15
N SER A 51 1.69 2.82 5.02
CA SER A 51 3.15 2.79 4.90
C SER A 51 3.75 4.18 4.94
N ILE A 52 4.69 4.38 5.86
CA ILE A 52 5.43 5.65 5.93
C ILE A 52 6.29 5.82 4.68
N ASP A 53 6.94 4.76 4.21
CA ASP A 53 7.78 4.83 3.02
C ASP A 53 6.99 5.27 1.79
N VAL A 54 5.82 4.69 1.58
CA VAL A 54 4.97 5.06 0.46
C VAL A 54 4.54 6.53 0.59
N PHE A 55 4.14 6.92 1.79
CA PHE A 55 3.75 8.31 2.04
C PHE A 55 4.88 9.28 1.70
N GLU A 56 6.08 9.00 2.21
CA GLU A 56 7.22 9.89 2.00
C GLU A 56 7.58 10.05 0.52
N ARG A 57 7.42 8.99 -0.24
CA ARG A 57 7.75 9.02 -1.67
C ARG A 57 6.72 9.76 -2.50
N LEU A 58 5.49 9.82 -2.04
CA LEU A 58 4.40 10.45 -2.80
C LEU A 58 4.05 11.86 -2.33
N GLN A 59 4.41 12.19 -1.09
CA GLN A 59 4.03 13.49 -0.56
C GLN A 59 4.66 14.62 -1.38
N GLY A 60 3.94 15.71 -1.50
CA GLY A 60 4.42 16.87 -2.25
C GLY A 60 4.16 16.82 -3.75
N LYS A 61 3.64 15.72 -4.27
CA LYS A 61 3.29 15.64 -5.69
C LYS A 61 1.95 16.36 -5.91
N ASN A 62 1.95 17.37 -6.76
CA ASN A 62 0.72 18.08 -7.11
C ASN A 62 -0.26 17.11 -7.77
N GLY A 63 -1.53 17.21 -7.38
CA GLY A 63 -2.55 16.33 -7.92
C GLY A 63 -2.71 15.01 -7.19
N PHE A 64 -1.79 14.69 -6.28
CA PHE A 64 -1.91 13.47 -5.46
C PHE A 64 -2.48 13.82 -4.10
N LYS A 65 -3.57 13.17 -3.75
CA LYS A 65 -4.14 13.23 -2.41
C LYS A 65 -3.69 11.97 -1.68
N ILE A 66 -3.00 12.13 -0.56
CA ILE A 66 -2.48 11.00 0.20
C ILE A 66 -3.25 10.89 1.51
N ILE A 67 -3.81 9.72 1.76
CA ILE A 67 -4.46 9.42 3.04
C ILE A 67 -3.56 8.42 3.75
N LEU A 68 -2.88 8.88 4.78
CA LEU A 68 -2.02 8.01 5.60
C LEU A 68 -2.84 7.45 6.73
N VAL A 69 -3.03 6.14 6.70
CA VAL A 69 -3.80 5.43 7.72
C VAL A 69 -2.92 5.26 8.95
N GLY A 70 -3.31 5.87 10.06
CA GLY A 70 -2.56 5.83 11.30
C GLY A 70 -2.92 4.62 12.15
N GLY A 71 -2.20 4.49 13.25
CA GLY A 71 -2.41 3.38 14.19
C GLY A 71 -1.17 3.18 15.03
N THR A 72 -0.92 1.94 15.42
CA THR A 72 0.29 1.58 16.15
C THR A 72 1.43 1.45 15.16
N PHE A 73 2.50 2.18 15.38
CA PHE A 73 3.65 2.15 14.47
C PHE A 73 4.45 0.87 14.68
N MET A 74 4.70 0.16 13.58
CA MET A 74 5.49 -1.07 13.56
C MET A 74 6.81 -0.76 12.86
N PRO A 75 7.91 -0.57 13.62
CA PRO A 75 9.18 -0.10 13.04
C PRO A 75 9.74 -1.01 11.95
N ASP A 76 9.63 -2.32 12.12
CA ASP A 76 10.19 -3.28 11.16
C ASP A 76 9.47 -3.20 9.81
N GLU A 77 8.20 -2.85 9.82
CA GLU A 77 7.39 -2.76 8.63
C GLU A 77 7.29 -1.33 8.09
N LYS A 78 7.75 -0.36 8.87
CA LYS A 78 7.61 1.06 8.59
C LYS A 78 6.16 1.42 8.26
N ALA A 79 5.25 0.86 9.04
CA ALA A 79 3.83 0.98 8.77
C ALA A 79 3.03 1.06 10.06
N PHE A 80 1.82 1.56 9.92
CA PHE A 80 0.87 1.63 11.02
C PHE A 80 -0.11 0.47 10.92
N CYS A 81 -0.30 -0.22 12.04
CA CYS A 81 -1.18 -1.39 12.12
C CYS A 81 -2.05 -1.27 13.36
N GLY A 82 -2.71 -2.36 13.72
CA GLY A 82 -3.52 -2.44 14.92
C GLY A 82 -4.94 -1.99 14.70
N ILE A 83 -5.67 -1.85 15.82
CA ILE A 83 -7.12 -1.63 15.74
C ILE A 83 -7.49 -0.30 15.08
N THR A 84 -6.72 0.75 15.29
CA THR A 84 -7.02 2.04 14.69
C THR A 84 -6.90 1.97 13.17
N ALA A 85 -5.84 1.34 12.67
CA ALA A 85 -5.67 1.16 11.24
C ALA A 85 -6.78 0.29 10.66
N LEU A 86 -7.08 -0.81 11.34
CA LEU A 86 -8.14 -1.73 10.91
C LEU A 86 -9.48 -1.00 10.80
N GLU A 87 -9.86 -0.24 11.82
CA GLU A 87 -11.14 0.46 11.81
C GLU A 87 -11.17 1.55 10.74
N THR A 88 -10.05 2.20 10.48
CA THR A 88 -9.97 3.19 9.42
C THR A 88 -10.24 2.55 8.06
N TYR A 89 -9.61 1.41 7.77
CA TYR A 89 -9.85 0.71 6.51
C TYR A 89 -11.28 0.24 6.36
N LYS A 90 -11.95 -0.11 7.47
CA LYS A 90 -13.35 -0.51 7.42
C LYS A 90 -14.27 0.62 6.96
N MET A 91 -13.88 1.86 7.20
CA MET A 91 -14.67 3.03 6.80
C MET A 91 -14.40 3.47 5.38
N LEU A 92 -13.36 2.94 4.75
CA LEU A 92 -12.92 3.37 3.44
C LEU A 92 -13.37 2.39 2.37
N HIS A 93 -13.57 2.93 1.18
CA HIS A 93 -13.80 2.13 -0.02
C HIS A 93 -12.94 2.71 -1.12
N PHE A 94 -12.25 1.84 -1.86
CA PHE A 94 -11.37 2.30 -2.93
C PHE A 94 -11.48 1.37 -4.13
N ASP A 95 -11.08 1.90 -5.29
CA ASP A 95 -11.23 1.17 -6.55
C ASP A 95 -10.33 -0.06 -6.60
N LYS A 96 -9.08 0.10 -6.20
CA LYS A 96 -8.07 -0.94 -6.36
C LYS A 96 -7.17 -1.01 -5.14
N VAL A 97 -6.68 -2.20 -4.84
CA VAL A 97 -5.68 -2.39 -3.79
C VAL A 97 -4.49 -3.16 -4.38
N PHE A 98 -3.30 -2.74 -4.02
CA PHE A 98 -2.05 -3.37 -4.45
C PHE A 98 -1.37 -3.95 -3.22
N ILE A 99 -1.36 -5.29 -3.15
CA ILE A 99 -0.80 -6.05 -2.04
C ILE A 99 0.54 -6.62 -2.48
N THR A 100 1.53 -6.54 -1.61
CA THR A 100 2.85 -7.06 -1.95
C THR A 100 2.96 -8.53 -1.55
N PRO A 101 3.56 -9.36 -2.40
CA PRO A 101 3.74 -10.78 -2.07
C PRO A 101 4.61 -11.01 -0.82
N ALA A 102 5.50 -10.08 -0.52
CA ALA A 102 6.36 -10.21 0.64
C ALA A 102 5.57 -10.33 1.93
N ALA A 103 4.45 -9.64 2.04
CA ALA A 103 3.60 -9.71 3.22
C ALA A 103 3.03 -11.11 3.41
N VAL A 104 2.69 -11.77 2.31
CA VAL A 104 2.12 -13.11 2.35
C VAL A 104 3.18 -14.15 2.68
N SER A 105 4.42 -13.92 2.27
CA SER A 105 5.49 -14.89 2.45
C SER A 105 6.03 -14.97 3.89
N LEU A 106 5.54 -14.14 4.79
CA LEU A 106 5.98 -14.14 6.18
C LEU A 106 5.47 -15.32 7.00
N LYS A 107 4.82 -16.24 6.37
CA LYS A 107 4.19 -17.40 7.02
C LYS A 107 5.11 -18.19 7.94
N ASN A 108 6.39 -18.27 7.62
CA ASN A 108 7.33 -19.12 8.36
C ASN A 108 7.91 -18.44 9.59
N GLY A 109 7.82 -17.15 9.66
CA GLY A 109 8.38 -16.41 10.76
C GLY A 109 7.38 -15.47 11.35
N ILE A 110 6.11 -15.84 11.32
CA ILE A 110 5.05 -14.97 11.79
C ILE A 110 5.27 -14.62 13.25
N THR A 111 5.41 -13.34 13.48
CA THR A 111 5.47 -12.76 14.81
C THR A 111 4.13 -12.10 15.05
N ASP A 112 3.92 -11.58 16.25
CA ASP A 112 2.71 -10.82 16.52
C ASP A 112 2.57 -9.64 15.55
N CYS A 113 3.70 -9.06 15.18
CA CYS A 113 3.72 -7.98 14.20
C CYS A 113 3.22 -8.45 12.84
N GLY A 114 3.64 -9.63 12.40
CA GLY A 114 3.18 -10.18 11.12
C GLY A 114 1.68 -10.45 11.11
N GLU A 115 1.14 -10.96 12.20
CA GLU A 115 -0.29 -11.20 12.29
C GLU A 115 -1.09 -9.89 12.25
N VAL A 116 -0.59 -8.88 12.95
CA VAL A 116 -1.26 -7.57 12.98
C VAL A 116 -1.28 -6.97 11.57
N LEU A 117 -0.17 -7.05 10.85
CA LEU A 117 -0.11 -6.56 9.49
C LEU A 117 -1.07 -7.32 8.58
N MET A 118 -1.11 -8.64 8.70
CA MET A 118 -2.00 -9.46 7.88
C MET A 118 -3.47 -9.13 8.11
N THR A 119 -3.83 -8.78 9.32
CA THR A 119 -5.20 -8.37 9.64
C THR A 119 -5.58 -7.10 8.88
N VAL A 120 -4.67 -6.13 8.86
CA VAL A 120 -4.88 -4.89 8.13
C VAL A 120 -4.99 -5.16 6.63
N GLU A 121 -4.09 -5.99 6.09
CA GLU A 121 -4.10 -6.32 4.67
C GLU A 121 -5.38 -7.03 4.26
N ARG A 122 -5.89 -7.92 5.10
CA ARG A 122 -7.14 -8.60 4.84
C ARG A 122 -8.30 -7.61 4.73
N GLN A 123 -8.32 -6.60 5.60
CA GLN A 123 -9.34 -5.58 5.55
C GLN A 123 -9.22 -4.72 4.29
N MET A 124 -7.99 -4.44 3.85
CA MET A 124 -7.77 -3.73 2.61
C MET A 124 -8.42 -4.47 1.43
N LEU A 125 -8.25 -5.78 1.41
CA LEU A 125 -8.84 -6.60 0.35
C LEU A 125 -10.38 -6.50 0.34
N GLU A 126 -10.98 -6.48 1.52
CA GLU A 126 -12.44 -6.38 1.63
C GLU A 126 -12.96 -5.02 1.23
N SER A 127 -12.17 -3.97 1.39
CA SER A 127 -12.57 -2.59 1.09
C SER A 127 -12.37 -2.20 -0.37
N ALA A 128 -11.76 -3.06 -1.16
CA ALA A 128 -11.42 -2.75 -2.55
C ALA A 128 -12.38 -3.43 -3.53
N ASP A 129 -12.62 -2.78 -4.66
CA ASP A 129 -13.38 -3.39 -5.75
C ASP A 129 -12.52 -4.40 -6.50
N ARG A 130 -11.23 -4.12 -6.65
CA ARG A 130 -10.31 -4.99 -7.39
C ARG A 130 -8.97 -5.12 -6.64
N VAL A 131 -8.39 -6.30 -6.72
CA VAL A 131 -7.14 -6.64 -6.03
C VAL A 131 -6.05 -6.93 -7.07
N PHE A 132 -4.88 -6.40 -6.82
CA PHE A 132 -3.71 -6.60 -7.68
C PHE A 132 -2.46 -7.01 -6.93
#